data_34640b4df8c330df0a5a4a0fca91d752
#
_entry.id   34640b4df8c330df0a5a4a0fca91d752
#
_cell.length_a   1.000
_cell.length_b   1.000
_cell.length_c   1.000
_cell.angle_alpha   90.00
_cell.angle_beta   90.00
_cell.angle_gamma   90.00
#
_symmetry.space_group_name_H-M   'P 1'
#
loop_
_entity.id
_entity.type
_entity.pdbx_description
1 polymer ?
#
loop_
_entity_poly.entity_id
_entity_poly.type
_entity_poly.pdbx_seq_one_letter_code
_entity_poly.pdbx_strand_id
1 'polypeptide(L)'
;MAEAEDLKSSQCGFDPHSGHRDKPISLFHPQIAGSTSNLRLLKKFFGLLIIFSVAFASPVHAIAAEDKESFFPASLQQTDPQRVFSLGDDTELGFSQLGNWPDKLCASTADPNCDFNDAKWGVKTIEATAVLNVCTEQENEDCIESIEIARDGKEFSALKFEKYVAAGTCGPTASVGCAFPPDPSKKLPRGGKLSIWSEVVDGKVMPIKYLVNYSYAMNYDDENKYFVINSVGLAIRPMKEIEATRWDSLWSENGKSGIQYDFQSNVEMKATIHLSNKVVGWFKARMQNVDIQISKLSATNNRLTVSAKAVTIPTFAVKRPVSELTSQEADFAQYFGYGKGVSGGEPGNPRIFEYLEYWRPKLQDIATHVKTNWSLKSTRWTSENKCLNSTDRVLGIVSTNSMGYDGNPPKFVDGFLNYRVSGFHHAADGKTPNLGTYDLVLQSDAARCLYGFSNAPVSATISISGAGGNQNLASTVVNEKNGWLKMTATGFTFSEKEIKVKITQESAPATNSSSGVASTSTTAPPAQSPKPKLKIVTCIKGKLTKKVTAMNPKCPAGYKKK
;
A
#
# COMPACT_ATOMS: atom_id res chain seq x y z
N MET A 1 11.18 -38.54 11.93
CA MET A 1 11.46 -38.19 10.52
C MET A 1 10.10 -38.07 9.89
N ALA A 2 9.59 -36.84 9.79
CA ALA A 2 8.37 -36.53 9.08
C ALA A 2 8.79 -35.49 8.03
N GLU A 3 8.63 -35.85 6.79
CA GLU A 3 8.91 -35.02 5.63
C GLU A 3 7.94 -33.83 5.63
N ALA A 4 8.49 -32.63 5.55
CA ALA A 4 7.73 -31.43 5.32
C ALA A 4 7.38 -31.37 3.84
N GLU A 5 6.14 -31.67 3.48
CA GLU A 5 5.61 -31.38 2.15
C GLU A 5 5.51 -29.87 1.95
N ASP A 6 6.29 -29.37 1.01
CA ASP A 6 6.24 -28.02 0.46
C ASP A 6 4.84 -27.78 -0.16
N LEU A 7 3.97 -27.09 0.58
CA LEU A 7 2.77 -26.50 0.04
C LEU A 7 3.18 -25.32 -0.86
N LYS A 8 3.39 -25.59 -2.14
CA LYS A 8 3.44 -24.55 -3.19
C LYS A 8 2.13 -23.78 -3.14
N SER A 9 2.18 -22.55 -2.63
CA SER A 9 1.08 -21.61 -2.77
C SER A 9 0.86 -21.35 -4.24
N SER A 10 -0.26 -21.83 -4.79
CA SER A 10 -0.73 -21.42 -6.11
C SER A 10 -1.06 -19.94 -6.06
N GLN A 11 -0.11 -19.11 -6.49
CA GLN A 11 -0.36 -17.69 -6.75
C GLN A 11 -1.26 -17.61 -7.97
N CYS A 12 -2.49 -17.14 -7.80
CA CYS A 12 -3.33 -16.70 -8.91
C CYS A 12 -2.63 -15.53 -9.60
N GLY A 13 -1.84 -15.82 -10.62
CA GLY A 13 -1.26 -14.83 -11.51
C GLY A 13 -2.37 -14.33 -12.43
N PHE A 14 -2.77 -13.08 -12.29
CA PHE A 14 -3.68 -12.42 -13.23
C PHE A 14 -2.90 -12.08 -14.48
N ASP A 15 -3.31 -12.65 -15.62
CA ASP A 15 -2.86 -12.21 -16.94
C ASP A 15 -3.90 -11.24 -17.54
N PRO A 16 -3.64 -9.93 -17.58
CA PRO A 16 -4.53 -8.97 -18.22
C PRO A 16 -4.50 -9.04 -19.76
N HIS A 17 -3.78 -10.00 -20.39
CA HIS A 17 -3.44 -9.93 -21.80
C HIS A 17 -3.76 -11.20 -22.60
N SER A 18 -5.00 -11.70 -22.58
CA SER A 18 -5.42 -12.61 -23.63
C SER A 18 -5.81 -11.81 -24.89
N GLY A 19 -4.81 -11.65 -25.77
CA GLY A 19 -4.90 -10.77 -26.91
C GLY A 19 -5.80 -11.27 -28.04
N HIS A 20 -6.50 -10.34 -28.65
CA HIS A 20 -7.09 -10.49 -29.97
C HIS A 20 -6.01 -10.48 -31.07
N ARG A 21 -6.07 -11.46 -31.95
CA ARG A 21 -5.38 -11.43 -33.24
C ARG A 21 -6.11 -10.47 -34.17
N ASP A 22 -5.55 -9.32 -34.46
CA ASP A 22 -6.00 -8.47 -35.54
C ASP A 22 -5.08 -8.58 -36.76
N LYS A 23 -5.72 -8.66 -37.91
CA LYS A 23 -5.09 -8.70 -39.25
C LYS A 23 -4.50 -7.32 -39.57
N PRO A 24 -3.43 -7.25 -40.38
CA PRO A 24 -2.80 -5.98 -40.73
C PRO A 24 -3.65 -5.18 -41.72
N ILE A 25 -3.94 -3.94 -41.37
CA ILE A 25 -4.47 -2.93 -42.28
C ILE A 25 -3.35 -2.01 -42.74
N SER A 26 -3.26 -1.83 -44.03
CA SER A 26 -2.25 -1.11 -44.76
C SER A 26 -2.20 0.38 -44.47
N LEU A 27 -0.95 0.88 -44.42
CA LEU A 27 -0.56 2.29 -44.33
C LEU A 27 -1.08 3.13 -45.52
N PHE A 28 -1.71 4.26 -45.19
CA PHE A 28 -1.76 5.42 -46.09
C PHE A 28 -1.13 6.61 -45.35
N HIS A 29 -0.06 7.13 -45.92
CA HIS A 29 0.53 8.43 -45.62
C HIS A 29 -0.21 9.54 -46.37
N PRO A 30 -0.36 10.71 -45.80
CA PRO A 30 -0.25 11.95 -46.55
C PRO A 30 0.92 12.82 -46.09
N GLN A 31 1.74 13.16 -47.04
CA GLN A 31 2.71 14.26 -46.96
C GLN A 31 1.96 15.59 -46.87
N ILE A 32 2.43 16.48 -46.03
CA ILE A 32 2.15 17.91 -46.14
C ILE A 32 3.46 18.70 -46.08
N ALA A 33 3.62 19.48 -47.13
CA ALA A 33 4.74 20.31 -47.45
C ALA A 33 4.87 21.53 -46.51
N GLY A 34 6.10 22.00 -46.42
CA GLY A 34 6.46 23.17 -45.63
C GLY A 34 6.10 24.51 -46.22
N SER A 35 6.10 25.53 -45.40
CA SER A 35 6.28 26.92 -45.85
C SER A 35 7.02 27.70 -44.76
N THR A 36 8.14 28.23 -45.14
CA THR A 36 8.99 29.20 -44.45
C THR A 36 8.54 30.63 -44.75
N SER A 37 8.65 31.53 -43.81
CA SER A 37 9.09 32.93 -43.93
C SER A 37 8.47 33.78 -42.83
N ASN A 38 9.08 34.64 -42.15
CA ASN A 38 10.03 35.69 -42.28
C ASN A 38 10.12 36.52 -40.98
N LEU A 39 11.32 36.84 -40.65
CA LEU A 39 11.79 37.81 -39.63
C LEU A 39 11.45 39.26 -40.03
N ARG A 40 11.13 40.14 -39.06
CA ARG A 40 11.77 41.47 -38.83
C ARG A 40 11.05 42.31 -37.78
N LEU A 41 11.77 42.59 -36.74
CA LEU A 41 12.22 43.91 -36.23
C LEU A 41 11.16 45.05 -36.11
N LEU A 42 10.96 45.55 -34.87
CA LEU A 42 11.11 46.98 -34.61
C LEU A 42 11.46 47.29 -33.14
N LYS A 43 12.45 48.15 -32.99
CA LYS A 43 13.03 48.69 -31.75
C LYS A 43 12.31 49.99 -31.29
N LYS A 44 12.39 50.21 -29.97
CA LYS A 44 12.39 51.51 -29.26
C LYS A 44 11.06 52.24 -29.01
N PHE A 45 10.73 52.42 -27.72
CA PHE A 45 10.60 53.76 -27.15
C PHE A 45 10.75 53.70 -25.62
N PHE A 46 11.61 54.57 -25.08
CA PHE A 46 11.78 54.90 -23.67
C PHE A 46 10.67 55.84 -23.24
N GLY A 47 10.06 55.57 -22.08
CA GLY A 47 9.13 56.48 -21.43
C GLY A 47 9.12 56.26 -19.93
N LEU A 48 9.78 57.13 -19.20
CA LEU A 48 9.86 57.20 -17.75
C LEU A 48 8.50 57.62 -17.19
N LEU A 49 7.89 56.82 -16.30
CA LEU A 49 6.81 57.28 -15.45
C LEU A 49 6.91 56.60 -14.06
N ILE A 50 7.09 57.43 -13.05
CA ILE A 50 7.03 57.11 -11.63
C ILE A 50 5.58 56.85 -11.28
N ILE A 51 5.27 55.67 -10.75
CA ILE A 51 3.92 55.39 -10.24
C ILE A 51 4.00 54.63 -8.90
N PHE A 52 3.26 55.17 -7.99
CA PHE A 52 2.83 54.71 -6.68
C PHE A 52 2.75 53.18 -6.53
N SER A 53 3.45 52.68 -5.52
CA SER A 53 3.32 51.31 -5.05
C SER A 53 2.05 51.16 -4.20
N VAL A 54 0.97 50.74 -4.81
CA VAL A 54 -0.15 50.12 -4.09
C VAL A 54 0.11 48.63 -4.12
N ALA A 55 0.50 48.06 -2.98
CA ALA A 55 0.65 46.63 -2.80
C ALA A 55 -0.74 45.97 -2.84
N PHE A 56 -1.17 45.55 -4.02
CA PHE A 56 -2.20 44.53 -4.13
C PHE A 56 -1.53 43.21 -3.84
N ALA A 57 -1.80 42.63 -2.66
CA ALA A 57 -1.55 41.24 -2.39
C ALA A 57 -2.41 40.41 -3.38
N SER A 58 -1.84 40.06 -4.52
CA SER A 58 -2.42 39.08 -5.40
C SER A 58 -2.51 37.75 -4.61
N PRO A 59 -3.68 37.10 -4.59
CA PRO A 59 -3.73 35.76 -4.03
C PRO A 59 -2.74 34.91 -4.83
N VAL A 60 -1.74 34.37 -4.14
CA VAL A 60 -0.89 33.32 -4.70
C VAL A 60 -1.83 32.17 -5.03
N HIS A 61 -2.21 32.09 -6.30
CA HIS A 61 -2.86 30.88 -6.81
C HIS A 61 -1.84 29.77 -6.62
N ALA A 62 -2.10 28.90 -5.66
CA ALA A 62 -1.36 27.64 -5.57
C ALA A 62 -1.48 27.01 -6.95
N ILE A 63 -0.37 26.91 -7.66
CA ILE A 63 -0.29 26.18 -8.93
C ILE A 63 -0.77 24.77 -8.58
N ALA A 64 -1.96 24.40 -9.05
CA ALA A 64 -2.50 23.07 -8.87
C ALA A 64 -1.43 22.10 -9.42
N ALA A 65 -1.02 21.15 -8.59
CA ALA A 65 -0.07 20.13 -9.03
C ALA A 65 -0.63 19.50 -10.32
N GLU A 66 0.21 19.46 -11.35
CA GLU A 66 -0.19 18.95 -12.66
C GLU A 66 -0.56 17.47 -12.54
N ASP A 67 -1.72 17.09 -13.11
CA ASP A 67 -2.16 15.69 -13.12
C ASP A 67 -1.21 14.88 -14.00
N LYS A 68 -0.51 13.93 -13.38
CA LYS A 68 0.48 13.10 -14.06
C LYS A 68 -0.06 11.69 -14.27
N GLU A 69 -0.01 11.19 -15.50
CA GLU A 69 -0.29 9.80 -15.82
C GLU A 69 0.67 8.88 -15.08
N SER A 70 0.14 7.87 -14.39
CA SER A 70 0.95 6.95 -13.57
C SER A 70 1.75 6.01 -14.47
N PHE A 71 2.99 5.74 -14.07
CA PHE A 71 3.82 4.78 -14.77
C PHE A 71 3.24 3.37 -14.62
N PHE A 72 3.04 2.71 -15.76
CA PHE A 72 2.63 1.32 -15.84
C PHE A 72 3.68 0.49 -16.60
N PRO A 73 4.24 -0.60 -16.03
CA PRO A 73 5.30 -1.38 -16.67
C PRO A 73 4.94 -1.92 -18.05
N ALA A 74 3.67 -2.16 -18.29
CA ALA A 74 3.17 -2.60 -19.58
C ALA A 74 3.30 -1.53 -20.68
N SER A 75 3.49 -0.25 -20.34
CA SER A 75 3.80 0.81 -21.33
C SER A 75 5.14 0.59 -22.02
N LEU A 76 6.00 -0.27 -21.45
CA LEU A 76 7.18 -0.78 -22.15
C LEU A 76 6.74 -1.86 -23.14
N GLN A 77 6.19 -1.47 -24.29
CA GLN A 77 5.73 -2.39 -25.32
C GLN A 77 6.73 -3.53 -25.50
N GLN A 78 6.22 -4.74 -25.33
CA GLN A 78 6.99 -5.94 -25.56
C GLN A 78 7.15 -6.14 -27.06
N THR A 79 8.38 -6.03 -27.54
CA THR A 79 8.75 -6.59 -28.84
C THR A 79 9.37 -7.94 -28.59
N ASP A 80 8.73 -9.02 -29.03
CA ASP A 80 9.31 -10.36 -28.96
C ASP A 80 10.68 -10.35 -29.69
N PRO A 81 11.77 -10.87 -29.10
CA PRO A 81 11.86 -11.74 -27.94
C PRO A 81 12.43 -11.04 -26.69
N GLN A 82 11.74 -10.12 -26.11
CA GLN A 82 12.21 -9.40 -24.92
C GLN A 82 11.37 -9.69 -23.68
N ARG A 83 12.03 -9.67 -22.53
CA ARG A 83 11.39 -9.77 -21.20
C ARG A 83 11.53 -8.46 -20.45
N VAL A 84 10.46 -8.02 -19.82
CA VAL A 84 10.46 -6.86 -18.92
C VAL A 84 10.54 -7.36 -17.48
N PHE A 85 11.55 -6.92 -16.75
CA PHE A 85 11.65 -7.07 -15.31
C PHE A 85 11.24 -5.77 -14.64
N SER A 86 10.37 -5.85 -13.66
CA SER A 86 9.83 -4.67 -12.98
C SER A 86 9.47 -4.96 -11.53
N LEU A 87 9.16 -3.92 -10.77
CA LEU A 87 8.45 -4.09 -9.51
C LEU A 87 6.96 -4.32 -9.81
N GLY A 88 6.42 -5.41 -9.29
CA GLY A 88 5.01 -5.74 -9.38
C GLY A 88 4.13 -4.76 -8.60
N ASP A 89 2.84 -4.82 -8.83
CA ASP A 89 1.85 -4.09 -8.05
C ASP A 89 1.25 -5.04 -7.01
N ASP A 90 1.34 -4.69 -5.73
CA ASP A 90 0.72 -5.42 -4.64
C ASP A 90 -0.74 -5.02 -4.38
N THR A 91 -1.26 -4.15 -5.25
CA THR A 91 -2.64 -3.62 -5.19
C THR A 91 -3.43 -4.05 -6.41
N GLU A 92 -3.45 -5.35 -6.67
CA GLU A 92 -4.10 -5.92 -7.84
C GLU A 92 -5.51 -5.36 -8.06
N LEU A 93 -5.82 -5.02 -9.32
CA LEU A 93 -7.20 -4.82 -9.73
C LEU A 93 -7.85 -6.19 -9.85
N GLY A 94 -8.69 -6.52 -8.87
CA GLY A 94 -9.48 -7.73 -8.93
C GLY A 94 -10.61 -7.62 -9.94
N PHE A 95 -10.92 -8.72 -10.61
CA PHE A 95 -12.22 -8.91 -11.23
C PHE A 95 -12.93 -10.09 -10.56
N SER A 96 -14.25 -10.05 -10.53
CA SER A 96 -15.01 -11.17 -9.97
C SER A 96 -14.84 -12.40 -10.82
N GLN A 97 -14.55 -13.52 -10.19
CA GLN A 97 -14.49 -14.84 -10.82
C GLN A 97 -14.93 -15.91 -9.83
N LEU A 98 -15.52 -16.96 -10.35
CA LEU A 98 -15.89 -18.16 -9.61
C LEU A 98 -15.40 -19.36 -10.40
N GLY A 99 -14.71 -20.30 -9.75
CA GLY A 99 -14.20 -21.51 -10.40
C GLY A 99 -12.71 -21.72 -10.20
N ASN A 100 -12.10 -22.49 -11.10
CA ASN A 100 -10.66 -22.75 -11.12
C ASN A 100 -10.05 -22.06 -12.34
N TRP A 101 -9.49 -20.88 -12.13
CA TRP A 101 -8.80 -20.14 -13.19
C TRP A 101 -7.47 -20.81 -13.59
N PRO A 102 -7.11 -20.87 -14.88
CA PRO A 102 -7.87 -20.44 -16.06
C PRO A 102 -8.83 -21.49 -16.63
N ASP A 103 -8.88 -22.67 -16.05
CA ASP A 103 -9.40 -23.87 -16.71
C ASP A 103 -10.94 -23.95 -16.72
N LYS A 104 -11.57 -23.56 -15.62
CA LYS A 104 -13.03 -23.59 -15.52
C LYS A 104 -13.57 -22.36 -14.76
N LEU A 105 -14.43 -21.59 -15.42
CA LEU A 105 -15.17 -20.50 -14.80
C LEU A 105 -16.65 -20.86 -14.75
N CYS A 106 -17.30 -20.44 -13.67
CA CYS A 106 -18.69 -20.71 -13.35
C CYS A 106 -19.50 -19.43 -13.34
N ALA A 107 -20.70 -19.44 -13.91
CA ALA A 107 -21.63 -18.32 -13.82
C ALA A 107 -22.29 -18.23 -12.43
N SER A 108 -22.38 -19.33 -11.69
CA SER A 108 -22.92 -19.41 -10.34
C SER A 108 -22.52 -20.72 -9.67
N THR A 109 -22.84 -20.88 -8.42
CA THR A 109 -22.65 -22.14 -7.69
C THR A 109 -23.61 -23.27 -8.15
N ALA A 110 -24.61 -22.95 -8.94
CA ALA A 110 -25.52 -23.90 -9.59
C ALA A 110 -25.15 -24.22 -11.03
N ASP A 111 -24.04 -23.64 -11.54
CA ASP A 111 -23.56 -23.89 -12.88
C ASP A 111 -23.09 -25.35 -13.00
N PRO A 112 -23.66 -26.17 -13.91
CA PRO A 112 -23.27 -27.57 -14.07
C PRO A 112 -21.82 -27.75 -14.52
N ASN A 113 -21.17 -26.72 -15.08
CA ASN A 113 -19.74 -26.73 -15.37
C ASN A 113 -18.87 -26.66 -14.10
N CYS A 114 -19.47 -26.29 -12.97
CA CYS A 114 -18.83 -26.13 -11.67
C CYS A 114 -19.43 -27.12 -10.66
N ASP A 115 -19.30 -28.41 -10.92
CA ASP A 115 -19.70 -29.40 -9.93
C ASP A 115 -18.75 -29.40 -8.73
N PHE A 116 -19.20 -28.82 -7.64
CA PHE A 116 -18.49 -28.78 -6.36
C PHE A 116 -18.27 -30.20 -5.76
N ASN A 117 -18.88 -31.22 -6.34
CA ASN A 117 -18.74 -32.61 -5.91
C ASN A 117 -17.89 -33.45 -6.90
N ASP A 118 -17.43 -32.87 -8.02
CA ASP A 118 -16.68 -33.60 -9.04
C ASP A 118 -15.20 -33.77 -8.59
N ALA A 119 -14.87 -34.99 -8.19
CA ALA A 119 -13.49 -35.43 -7.90
C ALA A 119 -12.53 -35.34 -9.12
N LYS A 120 -13.04 -35.07 -10.34
CA LYS A 120 -12.25 -34.87 -11.56
C LYS A 120 -11.65 -33.48 -11.70
N TRP A 121 -11.98 -32.54 -10.84
CA TRP A 121 -11.22 -31.31 -10.70
C TRP A 121 -9.87 -31.70 -10.07
N GLY A 122 -8.89 -32.01 -10.86
CA GLY A 122 -7.59 -32.55 -10.44
C GLY A 122 -6.80 -31.65 -9.47
N VAL A 123 -7.39 -30.53 -9.06
CA VAL A 123 -6.96 -29.67 -7.95
C VAL A 123 -8.21 -29.39 -7.10
N LYS A 124 -8.20 -29.83 -5.88
CA LYS A 124 -9.31 -29.83 -4.92
C LYS A 124 -9.79 -28.44 -4.45
N THR A 125 -9.50 -27.35 -5.12
CA THR A 125 -9.83 -26.01 -4.65
C THR A 125 -10.59 -25.20 -5.69
N ILE A 126 -11.89 -25.04 -5.46
CA ILE A 126 -12.68 -24.04 -6.14
C ILE A 126 -12.40 -22.71 -5.45
N GLU A 127 -12.02 -21.72 -6.23
CA GLU A 127 -11.70 -20.37 -5.77
C GLU A 127 -12.78 -19.39 -6.21
N ALA A 128 -12.95 -18.33 -5.45
CA ALA A 128 -13.76 -17.19 -5.84
C ALA A 128 -13.02 -15.90 -5.54
N THR A 129 -13.02 -14.98 -6.48
CA THR A 129 -12.73 -13.57 -6.23
C THR A 129 -14.03 -12.80 -6.37
N ALA A 130 -14.47 -12.15 -5.30
CA ALA A 130 -15.67 -11.32 -5.31
C ALA A 130 -15.28 -9.86 -5.19
N VAL A 131 -15.44 -9.08 -6.26
CA VAL A 131 -15.42 -7.62 -6.19
C VAL A 131 -16.73 -7.16 -5.57
N LEU A 132 -16.65 -6.39 -4.50
CA LEU A 132 -17.80 -6.02 -3.69
C LEU A 132 -18.37 -4.66 -4.12
N ASN A 133 -19.67 -4.58 -4.20
CA ASN A 133 -20.40 -3.43 -4.70
C ASN A 133 -20.47 -2.29 -3.65
N VAL A 134 -21.04 -1.17 -4.07
CA VAL A 134 -21.48 -0.09 -3.18
C VAL A 134 -22.70 -0.57 -2.38
N CYS A 135 -22.77 -0.21 -1.10
CA CYS A 135 -23.88 -0.58 -0.22
C CYS A 135 -25.22 -0.05 -0.75
N THR A 136 -26.25 -0.88 -0.68
CA THR A 136 -27.63 -0.55 -0.97
C THR A 136 -28.52 -1.05 0.17
N GLU A 137 -29.82 -0.78 0.13
CA GLU A 137 -30.76 -1.33 1.11
C GLU A 137 -30.81 -2.87 1.07
N GLN A 138 -30.60 -3.46 -0.12
CA GLN A 138 -30.64 -4.91 -0.33
C GLN A 138 -29.29 -5.59 -0.13
N GLU A 139 -28.19 -4.88 -0.39
CA GLU A 139 -26.80 -5.37 -0.29
C GLU A 139 -26.05 -4.48 0.69
N ASN A 140 -26.10 -4.80 1.99
CA ASN A 140 -25.54 -3.97 3.06
C ASN A 140 -24.56 -4.72 3.98
N GLU A 141 -24.19 -5.96 3.64
CA GLU A 141 -23.23 -6.74 4.43
C GLU A 141 -21.79 -6.44 3.98
N ASP A 142 -21.32 -7.04 2.91
CA ASP A 142 -19.95 -6.85 2.43
C ASP A 142 -19.95 -5.84 1.27
N CYS A 143 -19.74 -4.56 1.57
CA CYS A 143 -19.94 -3.50 0.58
C CYS A 143 -19.15 -2.22 0.91
N ILE A 144 -19.04 -1.29 -0.07
CA ILE A 144 -18.45 0.04 0.10
C ILE A 144 -19.54 1.01 0.59
N GLU A 145 -19.40 1.53 1.80
CA GLU A 145 -20.35 2.49 2.36
C GLU A 145 -20.10 3.90 1.83
N SER A 146 -18.83 4.37 1.89
CA SER A 146 -18.45 5.69 1.38
C SER A 146 -16.98 5.76 0.98
N ILE A 147 -16.70 6.64 0.03
CA ILE A 147 -15.35 7.11 -0.32
C ILE A 147 -15.35 8.63 -0.18
N GLU A 148 -14.36 9.15 0.52
CA GLU A 148 -14.22 10.56 0.83
C GLU A 148 -12.81 11.04 0.50
N ILE A 149 -12.68 12.33 0.21
CA ILE A 149 -11.42 13.00 -0.13
C ILE A 149 -11.22 14.24 0.73
N ALA A 150 -9.99 14.47 1.16
CA ALA A 150 -9.56 15.73 1.75
C ALA A 150 -8.38 16.30 0.96
N ARG A 151 -8.29 17.62 0.86
CA ARG A 151 -7.20 18.33 0.21
C ARG A 151 -6.58 19.35 1.16
N ASP A 152 -5.26 19.44 1.18
CA ASP A 152 -4.52 20.42 1.99
C ASP A 152 -4.85 20.36 3.49
N GLY A 153 -5.19 19.18 4.01
CA GLY A 153 -5.55 18.97 5.41
C GLY A 153 -6.91 19.55 5.81
N LYS A 154 -7.77 19.87 4.83
CA LYS A 154 -9.15 20.29 5.06
C LYS A 154 -10.03 19.12 5.49
N GLU A 155 -11.28 19.39 5.81
CA GLU A 155 -12.26 18.34 6.13
C GLU A 155 -12.54 17.43 4.93
N PHE A 156 -12.88 16.18 5.21
CA PHE A 156 -13.25 15.21 4.20
C PHE A 156 -14.60 15.56 3.58
N SER A 157 -14.65 15.46 2.25
CA SER A 157 -15.87 15.57 1.45
C SER A 157 -16.17 14.25 0.76
N ALA A 158 -17.45 13.86 0.70
CA ALA A 158 -17.86 12.60 0.07
C ALA A 158 -17.69 12.66 -1.45
N LEU A 159 -17.13 11.61 -2.02
CA LEU A 159 -17.18 11.38 -3.46
C LEU A 159 -18.55 10.82 -3.85
N LYS A 160 -18.97 11.12 -5.07
CA LYS A 160 -20.20 10.62 -5.64
C LYS A 160 -19.92 9.33 -6.43
N PHE A 161 -20.63 8.24 -6.11
CA PHE A 161 -20.66 7.06 -6.95
C PHE A 161 -21.25 7.38 -8.33
N GLU A 162 -20.58 6.96 -9.42
CA GLU A 162 -21.05 7.18 -10.79
C GLU A 162 -21.57 5.90 -11.45
N LYS A 163 -20.73 4.87 -11.52
CA LYS A 163 -21.02 3.64 -12.26
C LYS A 163 -20.11 2.49 -11.86
N TYR A 164 -20.48 1.30 -12.30
CA TYR A 164 -19.63 0.11 -12.29
C TYR A 164 -18.96 -0.09 -13.65
N VAL A 165 -17.72 -0.62 -13.64
CA VAL A 165 -16.96 -1.01 -14.84
C VAL A 165 -16.31 -2.37 -14.65
N ALA A 166 -16.15 -3.11 -15.75
CA ALA A 166 -15.42 -4.38 -15.73
C ALA A 166 -13.91 -4.13 -15.77
N ALA A 167 -13.15 -4.82 -14.91
CA ALA A 167 -11.71 -4.89 -15.03
C ALA A 167 -11.35 -6.00 -16.02
N GLY A 168 -10.98 -5.62 -17.24
CA GLY A 168 -10.51 -6.57 -18.26
C GLY A 168 -11.59 -7.55 -18.77
N THR A 169 -11.13 -8.56 -19.48
CA THR A 169 -11.97 -9.67 -19.98
C THR A 169 -11.88 -10.85 -19.04
N CYS A 170 -13.01 -11.45 -18.71
CA CYS A 170 -13.08 -12.63 -17.88
C CYS A 170 -12.91 -13.89 -18.72
N GLY A 171 -11.80 -14.58 -18.49
CA GLY A 171 -11.56 -15.88 -19.11
C GLY A 171 -11.03 -15.85 -20.54
N PRO A 172 -10.60 -17.01 -21.03
CA PRO A 172 -10.10 -17.16 -22.40
C PRO A 172 -11.19 -16.99 -23.47
N THR A 173 -12.45 -16.99 -23.06
CA THR A 173 -13.60 -16.70 -23.92
C THR A 173 -14.38 -15.56 -23.31
N ALA A 174 -14.43 -14.43 -23.99
CA ALA A 174 -15.12 -13.19 -23.59
C ALA A 174 -16.64 -13.33 -23.32
N SER A 175 -17.18 -14.54 -23.30
CA SER A 175 -18.61 -14.83 -23.20
C SER A 175 -19.12 -15.10 -21.80
N VAL A 176 -18.23 -15.35 -20.83
CA VAL A 176 -18.65 -15.57 -19.42
C VAL A 176 -18.45 -14.26 -18.66
N GLY A 177 -19.54 -13.64 -18.25
CA GLY A 177 -19.48 -12.43 -17.40
C GLY A 177 -18.77 -12.75 -16.07
N CYS A 178 -17.88 -11.85 -15.65
CA CYS A 178 -17.13 -12.02 -14.41
C CYS A 178 -17.98 -11.89 -13.16
N ALA A 179 -19.12 -11.23 -13.24
CA ALA A 179 -20.05 -11.10 -12.13
C ALA A 179 -20.81 -12.42 -11.90
N PHE A 180 -21.00 -12.79 -10.65
CA PHE A 180 -21.79 -13.95 -10.25
C PHE A 180 -22.77 -13.60 -9.12
N PRO A 181 -23.93 -14.29 -9.03
CA PRO A 181 -24.90 -14.06 -7.98
C PRO A 181 -24.38 -14.54 -6.62
N PRO A 182 -24.87 -13.97 -5.50
CA PRO A 182 -24.54 -14.47 -4.17
C PRO A 182 -25.14 -15.85 -3.93
N ASP A 183 -24.48 -16.63 -3.08
CA ASP A 183 -25.02 -17.87 -2.52
C ASP A 183 -24.83 -17.87 -0.99
N PRO A 184 -25.83 -17.39 -0.23
CA PRO A 184 -25.73 -17.36 1.23
C PRO A 184 -25.55 -18.74 1.87
N SER A 185 -26.08 -19.81 1.24
CA SER A 185 -25.92 -21.18 1.76
C SER A 185 -24.45 -21.62 1.76
N LYS A 186 -23.65 -21.10 0.84
CA LYS A 186 -22.22 -21.34 0.72
C LYS A 186 -21.36 -20.16 1.22
N LYS A 187 -21.96 -19.18 1.88
CA LYS A 187 -21.27 -17.94 2.34
C LYS A 187 -20.52 -17.23 1.23
N LEU A 188 -21.05 -17.29 0.01
CA LEU A 188 -20.49 -16.62 -1.16
C LEU A 188 -21.19 -15.28 -1.35
N PRO A 189 -20.48 -14.14 -1.20
CA PRO A 189 -21.05 -12.83 -1.52
C PRO A 189 -21.24 -12.69 -3.03
N ARG A 190 -21.98 -11.68 -3.46
CA ARG A 190 -22.07 -11.32 -4.88
C ARG A 190 -20.70 -10.94 -5.42
N GLY A 191 -20.29 -11.51 -6.54
CA GLY A 191 -19.19 -11.02 -7.35
C GLY A 191 -19.68 -9.90 -8.27
N GLY A 192 -19.35 -8.66 -7.95
CA GLY A 192 -19.72 -7.46 -8.69
C GLY A 192 -18.64 -6.96 -9.63
N LYS A 193 -18.60 -5.63 -9.83
CA LYS A 193 -17.67 -4.91 -10.70
C LYS A 193 -16.98 -3.78 -9.94
N LEU A 194 -15.87 -3.27 -10.48
CA LEU A 194 -15.18 -2.09 -9.96
C LEU A 194 -16.11 -0.87 -9.97
N SER A 195 -16.00 -0.01 -8.96
CA SER A 195 -16.80 1.20 -8.85
C SER A 195 -16.00 2.46 -9.18
N ILE A 196 -16.62 3.40 -9.90
CA ILE A 196 -16.04 4.71 -10.24
C ILE A 196 -16.73 5.77 -9.41
N TRP A 197 -15.91 6.63 -8.81
CA TRP A 197 -16.32 7.73 -7.94
C TRP A 197 -15.75 9.06 -8.44
N SER A 198 -16.51 10.13 -8.30
CA SER A 198 -16.11 11.47 -8.71
C SER A 198 -16.17 12.48 -7.58
N GLU A 199 -15.25 13.41 -7.61
CA GLU A 199 -15.29 14.61 -6.78
C GLU A 199 -16.14 15.67 -7.47
N VAL A 200 -17.02 16.31 -6.70
CA VAL A 200 -17.85 17.42 -7.19
C VAL A 200 -17.48 18.66 -6.39
N VAL A 201 -16.92 19.67 -7.08
CA VAL A 201 -16.53 20.94 -6.48
C VAL A 201 -17.36 22.04 -7.15
N ASP A 202 -18.09 22.84 -6.37
CA ASP A 202 -18.95 23.92 -6.84
C ASP A 202 -19.92 23.47 -7.95
N GLY A 203 -20.48 22.25 -7.80
CA GLY A 203 -21.42 21.65 -8.75
C GLY A 203 -20.78 21.09 -10.03
N LYS A 204 -19.46 21.15 -10.17
CA LYS A 204 -18.72 20.61 -11.32
C LYS A 204 -18.03 19.30 -10.94
N VAL A 205 -18.17 18.30 -11.81
CA VAL A 205 -17.42 17.04 -11.70
C VAL A 205 -15.98 17.31 -12.10
N MET A 206 -15.06 16.93 -11.22
CA MET A 206 -13.62 17.05 -11.48
C MET A 206 -13.16 16.03 -12.53
N PRO A 207 -12.13 16.36 -13.35
CA PRO A 207 -11.67 15.47 -14.44
C PRO A 207 -10.99 14.19 -13.91
N ILE A 208 -10.36 14.23 -12.73
CA ILE A 208 -9.84 13.04 -12.06
C ILE A 208 -10.97 12.36 -11.31
N LYS A 209 -11.18 11.10 -11.66
CA LYS A 209 -12.10 10.18 -10.99
C LYS A 209 -11.31 9.15 -10.21
N TYR A 210 -11.97 8.40 -9.36
CA TYR A 210 -11.34 7.39 -8.49
C TYR A 210 -11.98 6.03 -8.76
N LEU A 211 -11.16 5.10 -9.24
CA LEU A 211 -11.53 3.70 -9.36
C LEU A 211 -11.31 3.03 -8.02
N VAL A 212 -12.33 2.36 -7.51
CA VAL A 212 -12.27 1.64 -6.24
C VAL A 212 -12.43 0.15 -6.49
N ASN A 213 -11.48 -0.63 -6.01
CA ASN A 213 -11.53 -2.07 -5.89
C ASN A 213 -11.64 -2.44 -4.41
N TYR A 214 -12.74 -3.07 -4.04
CA TYR A 214 -12.89 -3.74 -2.76
C TYR A 214 -13.24 -5.19 -3.05
N SER A 215 -12.42 -6.13 -2.62
CA SER A 215 -12.59 -7.53 -3.03
C SER A 215 -12.20 -8.53 -1.95
N TYR A 216 -12.82 -9.70 -2.00
CA TYR A 216 -12.44 -10.90 -1.27
C TYR A 216 -11.84 -11.94 -2.22
N ALA A 217 -10.70 -12.53 -1.87
CA ALA A 217 -10.28 -13.81 -2.43
C ALA A 217 -10.71 -14.92 -1.46
N MET A 218 -11.31 -15.96 -1.97
CA MET A 218 -11.98 -17.00 -1.18
C MET A 218 -11.63 -18.37 -1.74
N ASN A 219 -11.57 -19.38 -0.87
CA ASN A 219 -11.48 -20.78 -1.25
C ASN A 219 -12.71 -21.52 -0.75
N TYR A 220 -13.18 -22.49 -1.54
CA TYR A 220 -14.24 -23.40 -1.10
C TYR A 220 -13.67 -24.43 -0.14
N ASP A 221 -14.27 -24.52 1.03
CA ASP A 221 -13.96 -25.53 2.03
C ASP A 221 -14.82 -26.77 1.77
N ASP A 222 -14.16 -27.81 1.31
CA ASP A 222 -14.83 -29.05 0.87
C ASP A 222 -15.42 -29.85 2.05
N GLU A 223 -14.90 -29.68 3.25
CA GLU A 223 -15.41 -30.33 4.44
C GLU A 223 -16.68 -29.66 4.95
N ASN A 224 -16.64 -28.34 5.02
CA ASN A 224 -17.72 -27.50 5.57
C ASN A 224 -18.73 -27.03 4.52
N LYS A 225 -18.44 -27.24 3.20
CA LYS A 225 -19.31 -26.92 2.07
C LYS A 225 -19.65 -25.42 1.91
N TYR A 226 -18.70 -24.53 2.29
CA TYR A 226 -18.85 -23.08 2.11
C TYR A 226 -17.52 -22.41 1.75
N PHE A 227 -17.57 -21.17 1.26
CA PHE A 227 -16.40 -20.37 0.97
C PHE A 227 -15.81 -19.73 2.23
N VAL A 228 -14.50 -19.78 2.34
CA VAL A 228 -13.71 -19.14 3.40
C VAL A 228 -12.94 -17.98 2.80
N ILE A 229 -13.03 -16.81 3.44
CA ILE A 229 -12.27 -15.63 3.02
C ILE A 229 -10.79 -15.85 3.33
N ASN A 230 -9.99 -15.77 2.28
CA ASN A 230 -8.55 -15.93 2.35
C ASN A 230 -7.82 -14.59 2.48
N SER A 231 -8.26 -13.62 1.70
CA SER A 231 -7.70 -12.28 1.75
C SER A 231 -8.74 -11.24 1.36
N VAL A 232 -8.50 -10.03 1.82
CA VAL A 232 -9.27 -8.84 1.51
C VAL A 232 -8.34 -7.85 0.85
N GLY A 233 -8.80 -7.20 -0.21
CA GLY A 233 -8.13 -6.10 -0.88
C GLY A 233 -9.02 -4.88 -0.97
N LEU A 234 -8.46 -3.70 -0.65
CA LEU A 234 -9.08 -2.40 -0.89
C LEU A 234 -8.05 -1.50 -1.54
N ALA A 235 -8.35 -0.95 -2.71
CA ALA A 235 -7.48 -0.02 -3.42
C ALA A 235 -8.29 1.11 -4.03
N ILE A 236 -7.72 2.30 -4.02
CA ILE A 236 -8.26 3.49 -4.68
C ILE A 236 -7.22 3.95 -5.70
N ARG A 237 -7.63 4.23 -6.94
CA ARG A 237 -6.75 4.67 -8.01
C ARG A 237 -7.32 5.90 -8.73
N PRO A 238 -6.60 7.03 -8.74
CA PRO A 238 -6.98 8.17 -9.55
C PRO A 238 -6.90 7.79 -11.03
N MET A 239 -7.86 8.26 -11.82
CA MET A 239 -7.89 7.98 -13.25
C MET A 239 -8.57 9.09 -14.05
N LYS A 240 -8.31 9.14 -15.36
CA LYS A 240 -9.13 9.85 -16.35
C LYS A 240 -9.78 8.87 -17.30
N GLU A 241 -11.03 9.12 -17.64
CA GLU A 241 -11.73 8.38 -18.70
C GLU A 241 -11.38 8.99 -20.05
N ILE A 242 -11.06 8.16 -21.03
CA ILE A 242 -10.78 8.56 -22.42
C ILE A 242 -11.70 7.83 -23.38
N GLU A 243 -12.04 8.48 -24.51
CA GLU A 243 -12.85 7.93 -25.60
C GLU A 243 -11.95 7.11 -26.56
N ALA A 244 -11.25 6.12 -26.04
CA ALA A 244 -10.39 5.21 -26.80
C ALA A 244 -10.15 3.93 -26.03
N THR A 245 -9.90 2.83 -26.73
CA THR A 245 -9.46 1.58 -26.11
C THR A 245 -7.94 1.59 -25.97
N ARG A 246 -7.44 1.44 -24.73
CA ARG A 246 -6.01 1.30 -24.44
C ARG A 246 -5.75 0.00 -23.69
N TRP A 247 -4.72 -0.72 -24.09
CA TRP A 247 -4.34 -2.01 -23.52
C TRP A 247 -3.72 -1.89 -22.11
N ASP A 248 -3.16 -0.73 -21.77
CA ASP A 248 -2.57 -0.38 -20.46
C ASP A 248 -3.56 0.35 -19.55
N SER A 249 -4.85 0.22 -19.81
CA SER A 249 -5.91 0.84 -19.02
C SER A 249 -6.29 0.00 -17.81
N LEU A 250 -6.81 0.67 -16.77
CA LEU A 250 -7.39 0.02 -15.60
C LEU A 250 -8.68 -0.74 -15.93
N TRP A 251 -9.41 -0.24 -16.89
CA TRP A 251 -10.61 -0.86 -17.44
C TRP A 251 -10.84 -0.37 -18.87
N SER A 252 -11.51 -1.18 -19.69
CA SER A 252 -11.89 -0.82 -21.05
C SER A 252 -13.23 -1.44 -21.37
N GLU A 253 -14.21 -0.62 -21.74
CA GLU A 253 -15.58 -1.05 -22.05
C GLU A 253 -16.23 -0.06 -23.01
N ASN A 254 -16.93 -0.57 -24.04
CA ASN A 254 -17.69 0.25 -25.00
C ASN A 254 -16.89 1.39 -25.66
N GLY A 255 -15.63 1.11 -26.04
CA GLY A 255 -14.76 2.09 -26.72
C GLY A 255 -14.15 3.16 -25.80
N LYS A 256 -14.34 3.06 -24.49
CA LYS A 256 -13.75 3.93 -23.46
C LYS A 256 -12.76 3.18 -22.61
N SER A 257 -11.82 3.90 -22.04
CA SER A 257 -10.84 3.35 -21.09
C SER A 257 -10.60 4.30 -19.92
N GLY A 258 -10.26 3.72 -18.78
CA GLY A 258 -9.78 4.44 -17.61
C GLY A 258 -8.25 4.39 -17.54
N ILE A 259 -7.58 5.51 -17.66
CA ILE A 259 -6.12 5.63 -17.58
C ILE A 259 -5.74 6.07 -16.19
N GLN A 260 -4.82 5.34 -15.54
CA GLN A 260 -4.37 5.65 -14.19
C GLN A 260 -3.51 6.92 -14.15
N TYR A 261 -3.76 7.74 -13.13
CA TYR A 261 -2.98 8.92 -12.79
C TYR A 261 -2.38 8.77 -11.39
N ASP A 262 -1.33 9.51 -11.11
CA ASP A 262 -0.75 9.58 -9.78
C ASP A 262 -1.62 10.43 -8.85
N PHE A 263 -1.62 10.10 -7.56
CA PHE A 263 -2.23 10.95 -6.54
C PHE A 263 -1.49 12.27 -6.43
N GLN A 264 -2.22 13.36 -6.33
CA GLN A 264 -1.64 14.65 -5.95
C GLN A 264 -1.18 14.60 -4.48
N SER A 265 -0.05 15.22 -4.18
CA SER A 265 0.60 15.14 -2.85
C SER A 265 -0.22 15.74 -1.69
N ASN A 266 -1.18 16.62 -2.03
CA ASN A 266 -2.08 17.27 -1.06
C ASN A 266 -3.36 16.47 -0.78
N VAL A 267 -3.54 15.30 -1.43
CA VAL A 267 -4.75 14.48 -1.31
C VAL A 267 -4.61 13.45 -0.19
N GLU A 268 -5.65 13.35 0.60
CA GLU A 268 -5.89 12.28 1.56
C GLU A 268 -7.22 11.60 1.23
N MET A 269 -7.26 10.27 1.24
CA MET A 269 -8.46 9.50 0.96
C MET A 269 -8.97 8.85 2.24
N LYS A 270 -10.30 8.72 2.34
CA LYS A 270 -10.96 7.96 3.38
C LYS A 270 -11.96 7.01 2.75
N ALA A 271 -11.91 5.74 3.16
CA ALA A 271 -12.85 4.71 2.76
C ALA A 271 -13.56 4.15 3.99
N THR A 272 -14.87 3.99 3.89
CA THR A 272 -15.69 3.25 4.87
C THR A 272 -16.29 2.05 4.16
N ILE A 273 -16.05 0.87 4.70
CA ILE A 273 -16.51 -0.40 4.15
C ILE A 273 -17.16 -1.26 5.24
N HIS A 274 -18.11 -2.10 4.83
CA HIS A 274 -18.62 -3.19 5.65
C HIS A 274 -17.72 -4.41 5.42
N LEU A 275 -17.09 -4.87 6.47
CA LEU A 275 -16.08 -5.93 6.46
C LEU A 275 -16.56 -7.12 7.25
N SER A 276 -16.54 -8.32 6.66
CA SER A 276 -16.86 -9.56 7.37
C SER A 276 -16.04 -9.67 8.68
N ASN A 277 -16.67 -10.04 9.78
CA ASN A 277 -16.00 -10.30 11.04
C ASN A 277 -15.11 -11.56 11.02
N LYS A 278 -15.07 -12.28 9.89
CA LYS A 278 -14.13 -13.38 9.63
C LYS A 278 -12.78 -12.89 9.12
N VAL A 279 -12.68 -11.60 8.77
CA VAL A 279 -11.41 -10.96 8.43
C VAL A 279 -10.74 -10.54 9.73
N VAL A 280 -9.64 -11.19 10.05
CA VAL A 280 -8.91 -11.05 11.32
C VAL A 280 -7.41 -10.92 11.08
N GLY A 281 -6.65 -10.60 12.12
CA GLY A 281 -5.20 -10.56 12.07
C GLY A 281 -4.66 -9.24 11.55
N TRP A 282 -3.84 -9.27 10.50
CA TRP A 282 -3.04 -8.13 10.08
C TRP A 282 -3.39 -7.66 8.68
N PHE A 283 -3.21 -6.35 8.46
CA PHE A 283 -3.18 -5.76 7.14
C PHE A 283 -1.79 -5.26 6.77
N LYS A 284 -1.44 -5.36 5.50
CA LYS A 284 -0.36 -4.62 4.85
C LYS A 284 -0.96 -3.51 3.99
N ALA A 285 -0.28 -2.36 3.89
CA ALA A 285 -0.83 -1.20 3.21
C ALA A 285 0.23 -0.41 2.43
N ARG A 286 -0.26 0.36 1.47
CA ARG A 286 0.47 1.39 0.71
C ARG A 286 -0.16 2.74 1.01
N MET A 287 0.10 3.23 2.21
CA MET A 287 -0.50 4.45 2.77
C MET A 287 0.50 5.15 3.67
N GLN A 288 0.26 6.41 3.98
CA GLN A 288 1.02 7.19 4.96
C GLN A 288 0.07 7.92 5.91
N ASN A 289 0.46 8.05 7.17
CA ASN A 289 -0.35 8.66 8.23
C ASN A 289 -1.69 7.95 8.44
N VAL A 290 -1.64 6.62 8.49
CA VAL A 290 -2.84 5.77 8.58
C VAL A 290 -3.65 6.07 9.84
N ASP A 291 -4.92 6.37 9.68
CA ASP A 291 -5.94 6.38 10.74
C ASP A 291 -6.99 5.31 10.47
N ILE A 292 -7.25 4.47 11.47
CA ILE A 292 -8.19 3.35 11.38
C ILE A 292 -9.19 3.38 12.52
N GLN A 293 -10.44 3.05 12.19
CA GLN A 293 -11.49 2.79 13.17
C GLN A 293 -12.24 1.54 12.74
N ILE A 294 -12.49 0.66 13.70
CA ILE A 294 -13.30 -0.54 13.50
C ILE A 294 -14.38 -0.55 14.58
N SER A 295 -15.61 -0.66 14.16
CA SER A 295 -16.77 -0.79 15.06
C SER A 295 -17.67 -1.94 14.60
N LYS A 296 -18.32 -2.60 15.55
CA LYS A 296 -19.30 -3.65 15.22
C LYS A 296 -20.48 -3.04 14.49
N LEU A 297 -20.84 -3.60 13.35
CA LEU A 297 -21.99 -3.18 12.55
C LEU A 297 -23.18 -4.14 12.74
N SER A 298 -22.92 -5.44 12.63
CA SER A 298 -23.93 -6.49 12.75
C SER A 298 -23.37 -7.73 13.49
N ALA A 299 -24.08 -8.82 13.47
CA ALA A 299 -23.58 -10.10 13.99
C ALA A 299 -22.44 -10.67 13.13
N THR A 300 -22.44 -10.36 11.84
CA THR A 300 -21.53 -10.90 10.81
C THR A 300 -20.47 -9.90 10.35
N ASN A 301 -20.72 -8.59 10.50
CA ASN A 301 -19.88 -7.55 9.91
C ASN A 301 -19.44 -6.48 10.90
N ASN A 302 -18.29 -5.92 10.62
CA ASN A 302 -17.76 -4.72 11.22
C ASN A 302 -17.81 -3.56 10.20
N ARG A 303 -17.93 -2.33 10.67
CA ARG A 303 -17.65 -1.13 9.87
C ARG A 303 -16.20 -0.80 10.05
N LEU A 304 -15.42 -0.84 8.96
CA LEU A 304 -14.04 -0.40 8.89
C LEU A 304 -13.99 0.96 8.21
N THR A 305 -13.42 1.96 8.89
CA THR A 305 -13.07 3.25 8.30
C THR A 305 -11.57 3.39 8.33
N VAL A 306 -10.97 3.70 7.19
CA VAL A 306 -9.53 3.97 7.07
C VAL A 306 -9.31 5.26 6.29
N SER A 307 -8.48 6.17 6.84
CA SER A 307 -8.03 7.37 6.14
C SER A 307 -6.51 7.44 6.13
N ALA A 308 -5.96 7.92 5.02
CA ALA A 308 -4.53 8.03 4.82
C ALA A 308 -4.19 8.84 3.56
N LYS A 309 -2.95 9.32 3.48
CA LYS A 309 -2.35 9.79 2.23
C LYS A 309 -1.83 8.61 1.41
N ALA A 310 -1.85 8.75 0.09
CA ALA A 310 -1.15 7.83 -0.79
C ALA A 310 0.36 7.93 -0.57
N VAL A 311 1.07 6.83 -0.78
CA VAL A 311 2.54 6.81 -0.75
C VAL A 311 3.11 6.88 -2.16
N THR A 312 4.27 7.52 -2.28
CA THR A 312 5.09 7.49 -3.51
C THR A 312 6.09 6.35 -3.40
N ILE A 313 5.99 5.39 -4.31
CA ILE A 313 6.81 4.19 -4.34
C ILE A 313 7.84 4.35 -5.46
N PRO A 314 9.16 4.33 -5.17
CA PRO A 314 10.17 4.16 -6.19
C PRO A 314 9.95 2.82 -6.91
N THR A 315 10.14 2.78 -8.21
CA THR A 315 9.97 1.55 -8.99
C THR A 315 11.01 1.46 -10.10
N PHE A 316 11.11 0.31 -10.73
CA PHE A 316 11.98 0.13 -11.88
C PHE A 316 11.32 -0.75 -12.94
N ALA A 317 11.81 -0.61 -14.17
CA ALA A 317 11.51 -1.53 -15.24
C ALA A 317 12.70 -1.61 -16.20
N VAL A 318 13.08 -2.85 -16.57
CA VAL A 318 14.23 -3.15 -17.43
C VAL A 318 13.82 -4.14 -18.49
N LYS A 319 14.15 -3.85 -19.77
CA LYS A 319 14.02 -4.81 -20.87
C LYS A 319 15.31 -5.61 -21.03
N ARG A 320 15.16 -6.92 -21.20
CA ARG A 320 16.25 -7.86 -21.47
C ARG A 320 15.89 -8.76 -22.65
N PRO A 321 16.79 -8.95 -23.63
CA PRO A 321 16.59 -9.97 -24.65
C PRO A 321 16.49 -11.36 -24.00
N VAL A 322 15.53 -12.18 -24.40
CA VAL A 322 15.35 -13.52 -23.83
C VAL A 322 16.60 -14.40 -24.07
N SER A 323 17.28 -14.21 -25.20
CA SER A 323 18.53 -14.92 -25.53
C SER A 323 19.74 -14.57 -24.67
N GLU A 324 19.67 -13.46 -23.92
CA GLU A 324 20.76 -12.94 -23.10
C GLU A 324 20.47 -13.04 -21.59
N LEU A 325 19.38 -13.69 -21.20
CA LEU A 325 19.04 -13.85 -19.79
C LEU A 325 20.09 -14.72 -19.09
N THR A 326 20.57 -14.22 -17.95
CA THR A 326 21.36 -15.06 -17.04
C THR A 326 20.47 -16.14 -16.42
N SER A 327 21.08 -17.17 -15.82
CA SER A 327 20.33 -18.22 -15.11
C SER A 327 19.44 -17.66 -14.01
N GLN A 328 19.89 -16.64 -13.28
CA GLN A 328 19.12 -15.97 -12.23
C GLN A 328 17.98 -15.12 -12.80
N GLU A 329 18.20 -14.41 -13.93
CA GLU A 329 17.11 -13.69 -14.61
C GLU A 329 16.05 -14.65 -15.16
N ALA A 330 16.46 -15.82 -15.69
CA ALA A 330 15.55 -16.86 -16.13
C ALA A 330 14.73 -17.44 -14.97
N ASP A 331 15.36 -17.69 -13.81
CA ASP A 331 14.67 -18.11 -12.59
C ASP A 331 13.67 -17.06 -12.10
N PHE A 332 14.05 -15.78 -12.05
CA PHE A 332 13.11 -14.70 -11.74
C PHE A 332 11.98 -14.58 -12.78
N ALA A 333 12.29 -14.80 -14.06
CA ALA A 333 11.29 -14.79 -15.12
C ALA A 333 10.26 -15.91 -14.96
N GLN A 334 10.68 -17.06 -14.46
CA GLN A 334 9.80 -18.17 -14.13
C GLN A 334 9.02 -17.93 -12.83
N TYR A 335 9.69 -17.43 -11.79
CA TYR A 335 9.09 -17.27 -10.46
C TYR A 335 8.13 -16.07 -10.36
N PHE A 336 8.50 -14.92 -10.95
CA PHE A 336 7.72 -13.69 -10.95
C PHE A 336 7.02 -13.42 -12.28
N GLY A 337 6.87 -14.43 -13.12
CA GLY A 337 6.29 -14.26 -14.45
C GLY A 337 4.79 -13.97 -14.40
N TYR A 338 4.39 -12.84 -14.94
CA TYR A 338 3.01 -12.51 -15.27
C TYR A 338 2.84 -12.67 -16.78
N GLY A 339 2.24 -13.76 -17.23
CA GLY A 339 1.97 -13.98 -18.65
C GLY A 339 3.20 -13.90 -19.58
N LYS A 340 2.96 -13.56 -20.86
CA LYS A 340 4.04 -13.48 -21.85
C LYS A 340 4.83 -12.17 -21.68
N GLY A 341 6.05 -12.28 -21.15
CA GLY A 341 7.07 -11.27 -21.30
C GLY A 341 7.25 -10.28 -20.17
N VAL A 342 6.47 -10.32 -19.09
CA VAL A 342 6.67 -9.46 -17.92
C VAL A 342 6.98 -10.33 -16.69
N SER A 343 7.93 -9.88 -15.88
CA SER A 343 8.28 -10.46 -14.59
C SER A 343 8.27 -9.35 -13.55
N GLY A 344 7.24 -9.31 -12.72
CA GLY A 344 7.04 -8.30 -11.69
C GLY A 344 7.36 -8.85 -10.31
N GLY A 345 8.47 -8.41 -9.68
CA GLY A 345 8.76 -8.77 -8.30
C GLY A 345 7.65 -8.25 -7.36
N GLU A 346 6.87 -9.15 -6.78
CA GLU A 346 5.80 -8.77 -5.84
C GLU A 346 6.41 -8.24 -4.53
N PRO A 347 6.08 -7.00 -4.10
CA PRO A 347 6.73 -6.33 -2.98
C PRO A 347 6.73 -7.07 -1.64
N GLY A 348 5.68 -7.82 -1.33
CA GLY A 348 5.57 -8.60 -0.09
C GLY A 348 5.97 -10.08 -0.23
N ASN A 349 6.54 -10.48 -1.36
CA ASN A 349 6.98 -11.85 -1.61
C ASN A 349 8.27 -12.16 -0.84
N PRO A 350 8.47 -13.36 -0.27
CA PRO A 350 9.71 -13.72 0.43
C PRO A 350 11.01 -13.52 -0.39
N ARG A 351 10.94 -13.70 -1.73
CA ARG A 351 12.09 -13.53 -2.64
C ARG A 351 12.30 -12.10 -3.13
N ILE A 352 11.49 -11.14 -2.70
CA ILE A 352 11.61 -9.75 -3.17
C ILE A 352 12.96 -9.12 -2.83
N PHE A 353 13.53 -9.47 -1.67
CA PHE A 353 14.83 -8.94 -1.25
C PHE A 353 15.96 -9.45 -2.15
N GLU A 354 15.96 -10.75 -2.51
CA GLU A 354 16.88 -11.35 -3.48
C GLU A 354 16.75 -10.66 -4.85
N TYR A 355 15.51 -10.43 -5.30
CA TYR A 355 15.21 -9.75 -6.56
C TYR A 355 15.74 -8.32 -6.59
N LEU A 356 15.52 -7.54 -5.54
CA LEU A 356 16.01 -6.17 -5.43
C LEU A 356 17.54 -6.11 -5.26
N GLU A 357 18.13 -7.03 -4.51
CA GLU A 357 19.59 -7.14 -4.35
C GLU A 357 20.28 -7.41 -5.70
N TYR A 358 19.66 -8.24 -6.54
CA TYR A 358 20.16 -8.50 -7.89
C TYR A 358 20.10 -7.28 -8.82
N TRP A 359 18.98 -6.55 -8.82
CA TRP A 359 18.77 -5.42 -9.73
C TRP A 359 19.43 -4.13 -9.27
N ARG A 360 19.55 -3.91 -7.98
CA ARG A 360 20.11 -2.68 -7.41
C ARG A 360 21.49 -2.30 -7.97
N PRO A 361 22.52 -3.15 -7.96
CA PRO A 361 23.83 -2.80 -8.53
C PRO A 361 23.77 -2.64 -10.05
N LYS A 362 22.95 -3.40 -10.76
CA LYS A 362 22.80 -3.33 -12.22
C LYS A 362 22.17 -2.01 -12.68
N LEU A 363 21.37 -1.41 -11.83
CA LEU A 363 20.70 -0.11 -12.03
C LEU A 363 21.40 1.02 -11.25
N GLN A 364 22.64 0.80 -10.78
CA GLN A 364 23.43 1.78 -10.03
C GLN A 364 22.69 2.34 -8.81
N ASP A 365 21.81 1.53 -8.20
CA ASP A 365 20.95 1.90 -7.07
C ASP A 365 19.98 3.07 -7.38
N ILE A 366 19.60 3.24 -8.66
CA ILE A 366 18.71 4.29 -9.17
C ILE A 366 17.38 3.68 -9.60
N ALA A 367 16.29 4.18 -9.02
CA ALA A 367 14.92 3.86 -9.47
C ALA A 367 14.68 4.49 -10.85
N THR A 368 14.02 3.78 -11.75
CA THR A 368 13.74 4.32 -13.09
C THR A 368 12.50 5.22 -13.11
N HIS A 369 11.55 4.98 -12.21
CA HIS A 369 10.26 5.67 -12.14
C HIS A 369 9.79 5.76 -10.70
N VAL A 370 8.68 6.48 -10.51
CA VAL A 370 7.89 6.48 -9.28
C VAL A 370 6.43 6.25 -9.64
N LYS A 371 5.67 5.66 -8.73
CA LYS A 371 4.21 5.57 -8.81
C LYS A 371 3.60 5.88 -7.46
N THR A 372 2.35 6.32 -7.43
CA THR A 372 1.62 6.52 -6.18
C THR A 372 0.60 5.41 -5.96
N ASN A 373 0.44 5.01 -4.70
CA ASN A 373 -0.50 3.96 -4.32
C ASN A 373 -1.24 4.31 -3.05
N TRP A 374 -2.52 3.91 -3.00
CA TRP A 374 -3.36 3.88 -1.82
C TRP A 374 -4.08 2.55 -1.76
N SER A 375 -3.65 1.67 -0.85
CA SER A 375 -4.24 0.34 -0.75
C SER A 375 -4.05 -0.32 0.59
N LEU A 376 -4.92 -1.28 0.87
CA LEU A 376 -4.95 -2.12 2.06
C LEU A 376 -5.22 -3.57 1.63
N LYS A 377 -4.43 -4.51 2.14
CA LYS A 377 -4.62 -5.96 1.88
C LYS A 377 -4.44 -6.74 3.17
N SER A 378 -5.33 -7.67 3.48
CA SER A 378 -5.12 -8.55 4.64
C SER A 378 -3.98 -9.54 4.37
N THR A 379 -3.31 -9.98 5.43
CA THR A 379 -2.32 -11.04 5.36
C THR A 379 -2.88 -12.29 5.99
N ARG A 380 -2.57 -13.45 5.41
CA ARG A 380 -2.94 -14.77 5.97
C ARG A 380 -1.98 -15.25 7.06
N TRP A 381 -0.82 -14.60 7.16
CA TRP A 381 0.24 -15.10 8.00
C TRP A 381 -0.07 -14.85 9.47
N THR A 382 0.12 -15.88 10.24
CA THR A 382 0.05 -15.85 11.69
C THR A 382 1.43 -15.57 12.26
N SER A 383 1.49 -14.87 13.39
CA SER A 383 2.72 -14.72 14.15
C SER A 383 2.91 -15.92 15.09
N GLU A 384 4.14 -16.31 15.36
CA GLU A 384 4.45 -17.29 16.42
C GLU A 384 4.10 -16.75 17.81
N ASN A 385 4.05 -15.42 17.95
CA ASN A 385 3.70 -14.76 19.21
C ASN A 385 2.17 -14.65 19.35
N LYS A 386 1.63 -15.25 20.42
CA LYS A 386 0.20 -15.27 20.69
C LYS A 386 -0.46 -13.90 20.80
N CYS A 387 0.29 -12.86 21.25
CA CYS A 387 -0.23 -11.49 21.34
C CYS A 387 -0.38 -10.82 19.97
N LEU A 388 0.29 -11.34 18.94
CA LEU A 388 0.25 -10.88 17.56
C LEU A 388 -0.61 -11.76 16.65
N ASN A 389 -1.29 -12.75 17.24
CA ASN A 389 -2.28 -13.58 16.57
C ASN A 389 -3.69 -13.23 17.06
N SER A 390 -4.65 -13.25 16.17
CA SER A 390 -6.06 -13.12 16.50
C SER A 390 -6.91 -13.99 15.60
N THR A 391 -7.92 -14.59 16.18
CA THR A 391 -8.96 -15.37 15.50
C THR A 391 -10.32 -14.65 15.50
N ASP A 392 -10.39 -13.47 16.10
CA ASP A 392 -11.66 -12.76 16.33
C ASP A 392 -11.65 -11.29 15.91
N ARG A 393 -10.50 -10.70 15.59
CA ARG A 393 -10.40 -9.28 15.23
C ARG A 393 -9.15 -8.94 14.41
N VAL A 394 -9.16 -7.76 13.79
CA VAL A 394 -7.99 -7.14 13.20
C VAL A 394 -7.07 -6.62 14.31
N LEU A 395 -5.79 -6.97 14.25
CA LEU A 395 -4.77 -6.59 15.23
C LEU A 395 -3.97 -5.36 14.84
N GLY A 396 -3.67 -5.20 13.54
CA GLY A 396 -2.82 -4.11 13.13
C GLY A 396 -2.68 -3.94 11.63
N ILE A 397 -2.02 -2.84 11.27
CA ILE A 397 -1.66 -2.48 9.90
C ILE A 397 -0.18 -2.15 9.89
N VAL A 398 0.54 -2.66 8.89
CA VAL A 398 1.88 -2.21 8.53
C VAL A 398 1.82 -1.56 7.16
N SER A 399 2.30 -0.34 7.06
CA SER A 399 2.32 0.40 5.81
C SER A 399 3.72 0.96 5.52
N THR A 400 4.12 0.94 4.25
CA THR A 400 5.41 1.47 3.79
C THR A 400 5.37 1.84 2.31
N ASN A 401 6.24 2.76 1.90
CA ASN A 401 6.50 3.06 0.50
C ASN A 401 7.73 2.34 -0.08
N SER A 402 8.30 1.37 0.63
CA SER A 402 9.46 0.62 0.16
C SER A 402 9.14 -0.23 -1.08
N MET A 403 10.14 -0.50 -1.91
CA MET A 403 9.98 -1.37 -3.09
C MET A 403 9.72 -2.82 -2.69
N GLY A 404 10.41 -3.31 -1.67
CA GLY A 404 10.20 -4.62 -1.07
C GLY A 404 10.06 -4.52 0.45
N TYR A 405 9.26 -5.39 1.04
CA TYR A 405 9.00 -5.42 2.48
C TYR A 405 8.62 -6.84 2.94
N ASP A 406 8.74 -7.09 4.24
CA ASP A 406 8.22 -8.34 4.81
C ASP A 406 6.69 -8.42 4.61
N GLY A 407 6.23 -9.47 3.91
CA GLY A 407 4.80 -9.70 3.71
C GLY A 407 4.04 -10.10 4.98
N ASN A 408 4.76 -10.52 6.00
CA ASN A 408 4.25 -10.98 7.29
C ASN A 408 4.11 -9.83 8.31
N PRO A 409 3.37 -10.03 9.41
CA PRO A 409 3.39 -9.13 10.55
C PRO A 409 4.80 -8.90 11.09
N PRO A 410 5.04 -7.76 11.81
CA PRO A 410 6.33 -7.54 12.47
C PRO A 410 6.69 -8.67 13.42
N LYS A 411 7.96 -9.11 13.40
CA LYS A 411 8.47 -10.16 14.29
C LYS A 411 8.88 -9.56 15.63
N PHE A 412 8.41 -10.14 16.72
CA PHE A 412 8.83 -9.75 18.06
C PHE A 412 10.05 -10.56 18.51
N VAL A 413 11.21 -9.92 18.52
CA VAL A 413 12.49 -10.53 18.89
C VAL A 413 13.25 -9.55 19.81
N ASP A 414 13.79 -10.04 20.93
CA ASP A 414 14.60 -9.27 21.89
C ASP A 414 13.93 -7.96 22.39
N GLY A 415 12.62 -7.98 22.53
CA GLY A 415 11.85 -6.82 22.98
C GLY A 415 11.64 -5.75 21.91
N PHE A 416 11.84 -6.08 20.64
CA PHE A 416 11.58 -5.21 19.48
C PHE A 416 10.59 -5.86 18.52
N LEU A 417 9.75 -5.04 17.92
CA LEU A 417 9.01 -5.38 16.72
C LEU A 417 9.89 -5.07 15.51
N ASN A 418 10.36 -6.11 14.84
CA ASN A 418 11.29 -6.03 13.71
C ASN A 418 10.52 -6.14 12.39
N TYR A 419 10.87 -5.30 11.41
CA TYR A 419 10.28 -5.31 10.08
C TYR A 419 11.33 -4.94 9.03
N ARG A 420 11.47 -5.75 7.99
CA ARG A 420 12.46 -5.54 6.94
C ARG A 420 11.84 -4.83 5.75
N VAL A 421 12.56 -3.84 5.21
CA VAL A 421 12.19 -3.09 4.00
C VAL A 421 13.41 -2.93 3.11
N SER A 422 13.20 -2.80 1.80
CA SER A 422 14.27 -2.58 0.82
C SER A 422 13.78 -1.69 -0.33
N GLY A 423 14.71 -0.96 -0.94
CA GLY A 423 14.45 -0.13 -2.09
C GLY A 423 15.75 0.44 -2.68
N PHE A 424 15.63 1.10 -3.81
CA PHE A 424 16.74 1.79 -4.45
C PHE A 424 16.99 3.12 -3.77
N HIS A 425 18.26 3.48 -3.62
CA HIS A 425 18.68 4.64 -2.86
C HIS A 425 18.33 5.96 -3.54
N HIS A 426 18.44 6.03 -4.86
CA HIS A 426 18.25 7.25 -5.63
C HIS A 426 16.99 7.21 -6.51
N ALA A 427 16.37 8.38 -6.68
CA ALA A 427 15.34 8.61 -7.68
C ALA A 427 15.92 8.55 -9.11
N ALA A 428 15.08 8.66 -10.12
CA ALA A 428 15.46 8.55 -11.53
C ALA A 428 16.50 9.60 -12.01
N ASP A 429 16.69 10.68 -11.26
CA ASP A 429 17.75 11.67 -11.53
C ASP A 429 19.15 11.22 -11.08
N GLY A 430 19.24 10.07 -10.39
CA GLY A 430 20.48 9.51 -9.86
C GLY A 430 21.13 10.31 -8.72
N LYS A 431 20.44 11.32 -8.18
CA LYS A 431 20.97 12.27 -7.17
C LYS A 431 20.06 12.42 -5.97
N THR A 432 18.77 12.57 -6.19
CA THR A 432 17.78 12.75 -5.12
C THR A 432 17.59 11.44 -4.35
N PRO A 433 17.81 11.41 -3.02
CA PRO A 433 17.58 10.20 -2.23
C PRO A 433 16.09 9.84 -2.20
N ASN A 434 15.76 8.58 -2.39
CA ASN A 434 14.44 8.06 -2.09
C ASN A 434 14.26 8.00 -0.57
N LEU A 435 13.21 8.63 -0.07
CA LEU A 435 12.92 8.68 1.36
C LEU A 435 11.82 7.67 1.72
N GLY A 436 12.11 6.86 2.73
CA GLY A 436 11.21 5.83 3.24
C GLY A 436 10.18 6.38 4.22
N THR A 437 9.02 5.73 4.20
CA THR A 437 7.96 5.87 5.20
C THR A 437 7.60 4.51 5.77
N TYR A 438 7.28 4.48 7.05
CA TYR A 438 6.82 3.30 7.75
C TYR A 438 5.77 3.70 8.78
N ASP A 439 4.58 3.13 8.69
CA ASP A 439 3.52 3.25 9.68
C ASP A 439 3.22 1.87 10.26
N LEU A 440 3.24 1.77 11.58
CA LEU A 440 2.75 0.63 12.33
C LEU A 440 1.57 1.08 13.18
N VAL A 441 0.39 0.57 12.89
CA VAL A 441 -0.82 0.77 13.68
C VAL A 441 -1.17 -0.56 14.33
N LEU A 442 -1.17 -0.60 15.65
CA LEU A 442 -1.34 -1.82 16.45
C LEU A 442 -2.42 -1.59 17.50
N GLN A 443 -3.29 -2.58 17.73
CA GLN A 443 -4.21 -2.53 18.86
C GLN A 443 -3.44 -2.36 20.16
N SER A 444 -3.87 -1.41 21.00
CA SER A 444 -3.17 -1.05 22.24
C SER A 444 -3.07 -2.21 23.22
N ASP A 445 -4.08 -3.06 23.29
CA ASP A 445 -4.09 -4.25 24.15
C ASP A 445 -3.15 -5.35 23.64
N ALA A 446 -3.00 -5.50 22.32
CA ALA A 446 -2.00 -6.40 21.73
C ALA A 446 -0.57 -5.92 22.05
N ALA A 447 -0.31 -4.61 21.99
CA ALA A 447 0.95 -4.03 22.41
C ALA A 447 1.21 -4.28 23.90
N ARG A 448 0.22 -4.08 24.75
CA ARG A 448 0.32 -4.33 26.20
C ARG A 448 0.54 -5.81 26.51
N CYS A 449 -0.16 -6.71 25.82
CA CYS A 449 0.07 -8.15 25.90
C CYS A 449 1.52 -8.50 25.59
N LEU A 450 2.05 -7.94 24.51
CA LEU A 450 3.39 -8.25 24.00
C LEU A 450 4.52 -7.86 24.98
N TYR A 451 4.35 -6.70 25.64
CA TYR A 451 5.35 -6.13 26.54
C TYR A 451 5.04 -6.32 28.02
N GLY A 452 3.89 -6.91 28.36
CA GLY A 452 3.43 -7.05 29.75
C GLY A 452 3.12 -5.72 30.44
N PHE A 453 2.64 -4.72 29.70
CA PHE A 453 2.36 -3.38 30.22
C PHE A 453 0.98 -3.28 30.89
N SER A 454 0.86 -2.33 31.82
CA SER A 454 -0.42 -1.89 32.38
C SER A 454 -1.16 -0.96 31.41
N ASN A 455 -2.28 -0.37 31.86
CA ASN A 455 -3.03 0.63 31.10
C ASN A 455 -2.41 2.05 31.12
N ALA A 456 -1.23 2.22 31.74
CA ALA A 456 -0.54 3.51 31.70
C ALA A 456 -0.10 3.90 30.29
N PRO A 457 0.11 5.19 30.02
CA PRO A 457 0.58 5.66 28.72
C PRO A 457 1.85 4.95 28.27
N VAL A 458 1.96 4.71 26.97
CA VAL A 458 3.13 4.11 26.35
C VAL A 458 3.82 5.12 25.45
N SER A 459 5.13 4.96 25.28
CA SER A 459 5.95 5.63 24.29
C SER A 459 6.63 4.59 23.42
N ALA A 460 7.11 4.97 22.25
CA ALA A 460 7.88 4.07 21.41
C ALA A 460 9.12 4.76 20.84
N THR A 461 10.13 3.96 20.56
CA THR A 461 11.33 4.38 19.84
C THR A 461 11.43 3.53 18.58
N ILE A 462 11.60 4.18 17.44
CA ILE A 462 11.82 3.51 16.16
C ILE A 462 13.29 3.73 15.79
N SER A 463 14.03 2.64 15.64
CA SER A 463 15.40 2.64 15.14
C SER A 463 15.44 1.97 13.77
N ILE A 464 16.26 2.50 12.86
CA ILE A 464 16.40 2.00 11.51
C ILE A 464 17.88 1.71 11.29
N SER A 465 18.21 0.43 11.09
CA SER A 465 19.58 -0.03 10.85
C SER A 465 19.71 -0.54 9.41
N GLY A 466 20.82 -0.20 8.75
CA GLY A 466 21.18 -0.76 7.44
C GLY A 466 22.37 -1.69 7.56
N ALA A 467 22.77 -2.33 6.47
CA ALA A 467 23.90 -3.26 6.39
C ALA A 467 25.25 -2.67 6.90
N GLY A 468 25.37 -1.36 7.04
CA GLY A 468 26.53 -0.65 7.60
C GLY A 468 26.44 -0.27 9.06
N GLY A 469 25.40 -0.70 9.81
CA GLY A 469 25.26 -0.45 11.25
C GLY A 469 24.94 0.99 11.68
N ASN A 470 24.94 1.96 10.77
CA ASN A 470 24.64 3.34 11.09
C ASN A 470 23.12 3.58 11.15
N GLN A 471 22.66 4.05 12.29
CA GLN A 471 21.27 4.43 12.50
C GLN A 471 21.00 5.82 11.93
N ASN A 472 20.13 5.91 10.96
CA ASN A 472 19.50 7.17 10.61
C ASN A 472 18.27 7.35 11.50
N LEU A 473 18.29 8.41 12.32
CA LEU A 473 17.13 8.81 13.10
C LEU A 473 16.07 9.33 12.12
N ALA A 474 15.09 8.51 11.86
CA ALA A 474 13.86 8.96 11.22
C ALA A 474 13.10 9.90 12.16
N SER A 475 12.33 10.82 11.61
CA SER A 475 11.32 11.53 12.39
C SER A 475 10.28 10.52 12.86
N THR A 476 10.08 10.42 14.18
CA THR A 476 9.17 9.45 14.77
C THR A 476 8.02 10.15 15.48
N VAL A 477 6.82 9.66 15.24
CA VAL A 477 5.60 10.09 15.93
C VAL A 477 4.97 8.86 16.57
N VAL A 478 4.57 9.00 17.82
CA VAL A 478 3.85 7.96 18.58
C VAL A 478 2.59 8.59 19.14
N ASN A 479 1.46 7.96 18.89
CA ASN A 479 0.15 8.41 19.36
C ASN A 479 -0.73 7.22 19.72
N GLU A 480 -1.44 7.29 20.85
CA GLU A 480 -2.47 6.32 21.21
C GLU A 480 -3.84 6.98 21.19
N LYS A 481 -4.74 6.47 20.34
CA LYS A 481 -6.09 7.00 20.14
C LYS A 481 -7.07 5.88 19.84
N ASN A 482 -8.23 5.90 20.47
CA ASN A 482 -9.34 4.96 20.19
C ASN A 482 -8.93 3.47 20.27
N GLY A 483 -8.05 3.12 21.20
CA GLY A 483 -7.55 1.75 21.35
C GLY A 483 -6.49 1.33 20.33
N TRP A 484 -5.98 2.26 19.51
CA TRP A 484 -4.91 2.03 18.55
C TRP A 484 -3.66 2.82 18.90
N LEU A 485 -2.55 2.12 18.95
CA LEU A 485 -1.22 2.69 19.06
C LEU A 485 -0.66 2.88 17.64
N LYS A 486 -0.36 4.14 17.29
CA LYS A 486 0.17 4.52 15.98
C LYS A 486 1.61 4.95 16.11
N MET A 487 2.47 4.39 15.29
CA MET A 487 3.90 4.64 15.28
C MET A 487 4.34 4.88 13.84
N THR A 488 4.85 6.08 13.57
CA THR A 488 5.27 6.49 12.23
C THR A 488 6.74 6.83 12.21
N ALA A 489 7.47 6.36 11.21
CA ALA A 489 8.82 6.78 10.88
C ALA A 489 8.89 7.29 9.45
N THR A 490 9.53 8.45 9.24
CA THR A 490 9.64 9.05 7.91
C THR A 490 11.04 9.63 7.69
N GLY A 491 11.42 9.76 6.41
CA GLY A 491 12.64 10.45 6.01
C GLY A 491 13.92 9.61 6.16
N PHE A 492 13.81 8.29 6.27
CA PHE A 492 14.96 7.41 6.19
C PHE A 492 15.29 7.08 4.71
N THR A 493 16.58 6.92 4.42
CA THR A 493 17.01 6.52 3.08
C THR A 493 16.87 5.03 2.88
N PHE A 494 16.54 4.61 1.64
CA PHE A 494 16.52 3.19 1.28
C PHE A 494 17.95 2.62 1.17
N SER A 495 18.07 1.45 1.12
CA SER A 495 18.92 0.28 1.03
C SER A 495 18.24 -0.78 1.91
N GLU A 496 18.69 -1.99 1.96
CA GLU A 496 18.09 -2.95 2.89
C GLU A 496 18.16 -2.41 4.32
N LYS A 497 17.00 -2.27 4.95
CA LYS A 497 16.84 -1.70 6.29
C LYS A 497 16.01 -2.62 7.16
N GLU A 498 16.44 -2.76 8.39
CA GLU A 498 15.65 -3.36 9.44
C GLU A 498 15.09 -2.23 10.32
N ILE A 499 13.78 -2.17 10.41
CA ILE A 499 13.05 -1.24 11.26
C ILE A 499 12.76 -1.96 12.57
N LYS A 500 13.24 -1.40 13.68
CA LYS A 500 13.05 -1.93 15.03
C LYS A 500 12.23 -0.97 15.85
N VAL A 501 11.04 -1.38 16.24
CA VAL A 501 10.16 -0.61 17.11
C VAL A 501 10.24 -1.18 18.51
N LYS A 502 10.61 -0.34 19.49
CA LYS A 502 10.57 -0.66 20.91
C LYS A 502 9.53 0.19 21.58
N ILE A 503 8.52 -0.46 22.16
CA ILE A 503 7.51 0.20 22.98
C ILE A 503 8.00 0.20 24.43
N THR A 504 7.80 1.31 25.11
CA THR A 504 8.15 1.50 26.52
C THR A 504 6.98 2.12 27.27
N GLN A 505 6.87 1.82 28.53
CA GLN A 505 5.88 2.42 29.41
C GLN A 505 6.56 3.38 30.37
N GLU A 506 6.01 4.58 30.55
CA GLU A 506 6.46 5.50 31.59
C GLU A 506 6.13 4.90 32.96
N SER A 507 7.13 4.85 33.84
CA SER A 507 6.89 4.46 35.23
C SER A 507 5.90 5.45 35.85
N ALA A 508 4.81 4.94 36.43
CA ALA A 508 3.89 5.79 37.19
C ALA A 508 4.70 6.64 38.20
N PRO A 509 4.43 7.94 38.35
CA PRO A 509 5.04 8.73 39.38
C PRO A 509 4.78 8.04 40.71
N ALA A 510 5.85 7.73 41.44
CA ALA A 510 5.74 7.15 42.78
C ALA A 510 4.87 8.07 43.63
N THR A 511 3.65 7.68 43.93
CA THR A 511 2.81 8.32 44.94
C THR A 511 3.50 8.09 46.27
N ASN A 512 4.12 9.13 46.80
CA ASN A 512 4.62 9.15 48.18
C ASN A 512 3.42 9.03 49.12
N SER A 513 3.01 7.82 49.40
CA SER A 513 2.16 7.53 50.56
C SER A 513 3.07 7.38 51.79
N SER A 514 3.30 8.47 52.48
CA SER A 514 3.82 8.44 53.83
C SER A 514 2.76 7.86 54.78
N SER A 515 2.94 6.61 55.14
CA SER A 515 2.34 6.06 56.36
C SER A 515 3.36 5.12 56.98
N GLY A 516 3.92 5.56 58.10
CA GLY A 516 4.84 4.73 58.87
C GLY A 516 4.14 3.54 59.49
N VAL A 517 4.87 2.50 59.76
CA VAL A 517 5.09 1.80 61.02
C VAL A 517 6.05 0.62 60.83
N ALA A 518 7.10 0.66 61.59
CA ALA A 518 8.03 -0.30 62.18
C ALA A 518 8.17 -1.76 61.70
N SER A 519 9.43 -2.08 61.42
CA SER A 519 10.26 -3.23 61.84
C SER A 519 9.82 -4.66 61.54
N THR A 520 10.61 -5.34 60.72
CA THR A 520 11.50 -6.43 61.18
C THR A 520 12.47 -6.86 60.07
N SER A 521 13.69 -7.13 60.50
CA SER A 521 14.86 -7.56 59.73
C SER A 521 14.68 -8.90 59.03
N THR A 522 15.16 -9.04 57.77
CA THR A 522 15.93 -10.22 57.35
C THR A 522 16.62 -9.96 55.98
N THR A 523 17.94 -10.11 56.00
CA THR A 523 18.92 -10.56 55.00
C THR A 523 18.81 -10.06 53.54
N ALA A 524 19.76 -9.23 53.10
CA ALA A 524 19.98 -8.72 51.75
C ALA A 524 20.65 -9.74 50.81
N PRO A 525 20.29 -9.76 49.52
CA PRO A 525 21.15 -10.23 48.43
C PRO A 525 21.97 -9.06 47.81
N PRO A 526 23.05 -9.34 47.06
CA PRO A 526 24.11 -8.37 46.76
C PRO A 526 23.69 -7.25 45.78
N ALA A 527 24.28 -6.10 46.00
CA ALA A 527 24.07 -4.82 45.31
C ALA A 527 24.34 -4.90 43.80
N GLN A 528 23.33 -4.54 43.00
CA GLN A 528 23.50 -4.20 41.58
C GLN A 528 24.05 -2.78 41.46
N SER A 529 25.06 -2.60 40.59
CA SER A 529 25.69 -1.32 40.27
C SER A 529 24.68 -0.27 39.76
N PRO A 530 24.81 0.99 40.14
CA PRO A 530 23.85 2.04 39.76
C PRO A 530 23.87 2.31 38.26
N LYS A 531 22.69 2.25 37.58
CA LYS A 531 22.53 2.65 36.19
C LYS A 531 22.90 4.12 36.00
N PRO A 532 23.67 4.48 34.97
CA PRO A 532 24.10 5.86 34.74
C PRO A 532 22.89 6.77 34.41
N LYS A 533 22.77 7.89 35.12
CA LYS A 533 21.71 8.90 34.94
C LYS A 533 22.03 9.79 33.74
N LEU A 534 21.14 9.84 32.74
CA LEU A 534 21.20 10.78 31.61
C LEU A 534 20.92 12.21 32.12
N LYS A 535 21.71 13.17 31.65
CA LYS A 535 21.53 14.61 31.90
C LYS A 535 21.01 15.33 30.67
N ILE A 536 20.16 16.33 30.87
CA ILE A 536 19.62 17.17 29.80
C ILE A 536 20.27 18.54 29.86
N VAL A 537 20.77 19.01 28.73
CA VAL A 537 21.31 20.38 28.59
C VAL A 537 20.55 21.10 27.50
N THR A 538 20.13 22.33 27.81
CA THR A 538 19.50 23.22 26.82
C THR A 538 20.58 24.08 26.17
N CYS A 539 20.64 24.08 24.86
CA CYS A 539 21.61 24.79 24.04
C CYS A 539 20.92 25.87 23.23
N ILE A 540 21.51 27.07 23.13
CA ILE A 540 20.94 28.19 22.37
C ILE A 540 21.93 28.72 21.35
N LYS A 541 21.37 29.14 20.17
CA LYS A 541 22.09 29.86 19.11
C LYS A 541 21.14 30.96 18.58
N GLY A 542 21.36 32.20 19.01
CA GLY A 542 20.43 33.29 18.75
C GLY A 542 19.04 33.00 19.35
N LYS A 543 18.00 33.00 18.54
CA LYS A 543 16.62 32.66 18.95
C LYS A 543 16.32 31.16 18.94
N LEU A 544 17.24 30.30 18.46
CA LEU A 544 17.04 28.87 18.37
C LEU A 544 17.45 28.16 19.67
N THR A 545 16.59 27.25 20.13
CA THR A 545 16.82 26.46 21.34
C THR A 545 16.82 24.96 21.00
N LYS A 546 17.81 24.19 21.48
CA LYS A 546 17.91 22.74 21.30
C LYS A 546 18.19 22.06 22.62
N LYS A 547 17.45 21.00 22.97
CA LYS A 547 17.73 20.15 24.15
C LYS A 547 18.60 18.97 23.71
N VAL A 548 19.66 18.69 24.44
CA VAL A 548 20.57 17.55 24.23
C VAL A 548 20.56 16.68 25.48
N THR A 549 20.27 15.38 25.30
CA THR A 549 20.21 14.39 26.39
C THR A 549 21.34 13.36 26.20
N ALA A 550 22.24 13.25 27.15
CA ALA A 550 23.32 12.26 27.15
C ALA A 550 23.87 12.09 28.58
N MET A 551 24.76 11.13 28.81
CA MET A 551 25.46 10.99 30.07
C MET A 551 26.34 12.20 30.40
N ASN A 552 27.01 12.74 29.36
CA ASN A 552 27.78 13.99 29.42
C ASN A 552 27.38 14.88 28.20
N PRO A 553 26.23 15.57 28.27
CA PRO A 553 25.72 16.32 27.13
C PRO A 553 26.56 17.57 26.86
N LYS A 554 27.04 17.70 25.63
CA LYS A 554 27.71 18.89 25.09
C LYS A 554 26.84 19.54 24.04
N CYS A 555 26.82 20.86 23.99
CA CYS A 555 26.12 21.56 22.94
C CYS A 555 26.79 21.35 21.59
N PRO A 556 26.01 21.17 20.48
CA PRO A 556 26.54 21.10 19.12
C PRO A 556 27.35 22.35 18.76
N ALA A 557 28.23 22.22 17.76
CA ALA A 557 29.02 23.33 17.26
C ALA A 557 28.15 24.55 16.92
N GLY A 558 28.54 25.73 17.42
CA GLY A 558 27.80 26.97 17.25
C GLY A 558 26.66 27.22 18.22
N TYR A 559 26.36 26.30 19.18
CA TYR A 559 25.40 26.51 20.27
C TYR A 559 26.11 26.70 21.59
N LYS A 560 25.58 27.56 22.45
CA LYS A 560 26.05 27.77 23.83
C LYS A 560 25.05 27.13 24.81
N LYS A 561 25.54 26.62 25.90
CA LYS A 561 24.69 26.11 27.00
C LYS A 561 23.91 27.28 27.61
N LYS A 562 22.59 27.10 27.79
CA LYS A 562 21.73 28.07 28.47
C LYS A 562 21.98 28.04 29.95
#